data_ce39994b80f02111307ee421f5792e76
#
_entry.id   ce39994b80f02111307ee421f5792e76
#
_cell.length_a   1.000
_cell.length_b   1.000
_cell.length_c   1.000
_cell.angle_alpha   90.00
_cell.angle_beta   90.00
_cell.angle_gamma   90.00
#
_symmetry.space_group_name_H-M   'P 1'
#
loop_
_entity.id
_entity.type
_entity.pdbx_description
1 polymer ?
#
loop_
_entity_poly.entity_id
_entity_poly.type
_entity_poly.pdbx_seq_one_letter_code
_entity_poly.pdbx_strand_id
1 'polypeptide(L)'
;MTIPKKILIAAAAIAAIAALGGYAWLQWKETQQNAGLVGGNGRIEATEVDVATKYAGRVAEILVQEGDFVQAGQPLARMQVDSLLAQQREGEASRDRALQAVASARAQVALRESEHTAAQALIAQREADLDAAQRRAARSETLAREGASSEQELDDDRARVRSAQAALKATQAQAQAAGAAIVAARTQVAGAESAVKAADATVQRINADLADSELAAPRDGRVQLRLAQPGEVLGGGGKLLNLVDLTDVYMSFFLPETVAGRVALGTEVRIVLDAAPQYVIPAKVSFVASTAQFTPKTVETASERQKLMFRVRARIAPELLRKHITQVKTGLPGQAWIKLDEGRDWPAHLHNVVAP
;
A
#
# COMPACT_ATOMS: atom_id res chain seq x y z
N MET A 1 -74.99 35.08 -47.67
CA MET A 1 -75.14 35.01 -46.17
C MET A 1 -73.78 35.46 -45.58
N THR A 2 -73.69 36.74 -45.23
CA THR A 2 -72.49 37.35 -44.69
C THR A 2 -72.52 37.23 -43.18
N ILE A 3 -71.61 36.40 -42.62
CA ILE A 3 -71.52 36.26 -41.16
C ILE A 3 -71.05 37.59 -40.56
N PRO A 4 -71.83 38.17 -39.61
CA PRO A 4 -71.51 39.47 -39.06
C PRO A 4 -70.13 39.41 -38.30
N LYS A 5 -69.23 40.37 -38.61
CA LYS A 5 -67.89 40.51 -38.06
C LYS A 5 -67.80 40.32 -36.51
N LYS A 6 -68.91 40.69 -35.80
CA LYS A 6 -68.96 40.52 -34.34
C LYS A 6 -68.99 39.07 -33.89
N ILE A 7 -69.57 38.12 -34.65
CA ILE A 7 -69.62 36.68 -34.33
C ILE A 7 -68.24 36.06 -34.57
N LEU A 8 -67.50 36.49 -35.60
CA LEU A 8 -66.09 36.04 -35.88
C LEU A 8 -65.11 36.52 -34.79
N ILE A 9 -65.27 37.73 -34.28
CA ILE A 9 -64.43 38.24 -33.18
C ILE A 9 -64.75 37.51 -31.88
N ALA A 10 -66.02 37.21 -31.58
CA ALA A 10 -66.44 36.42 -30.39
C ALA A 10 -65.90 34.96 -30.45
N ALA A 11 -66.01 34.31 -31.62
CA ALA A 11 -65.45 32.98 -31.83
C ALA A 11 -63.89 32.92 -31.70
N ALA A 12 -63.20 33.92 -32.20
CA ALA A 12 -61.72 34.03 -32.05
C ALA A 12 -61.34 34.31 -30.59
N ALA A 13 -62.09 35.10 -29.84
CA ALA A 13 -61.85 35.33 -28.42
C ALA A 13 -62.04 34.05 -27.57
N ILE A 14 -63.11 33.28 -27.87
CA ILE A 14 -63.39 31.98 -27.17
C ILE A 14 -62.31 30.97 -27.46
N ALA A 15 -61.82 30.89 -28.73
CA ALA A 15 -60.72 30.00 -29.11
C ALA A 15 -59.41 30.39 -28.42
N ALA A 16 -59.11 31.69 -28.29
CA ALA A 16 -57.92 32.19 -27.59
C ALA A 16 -57.99 31.89 -26.07
N ILE A 17 -59.17 32.05 -25.44
CA ILE A 17 -59.35 31.71 -24.02
C ILE A 17 -59.23 30.20 -23.79
N ALA A 18 -59.78 29.36 -24.70
CA ALA A 18 -59.63 27.90 -24.61
C ALA A 18 -58.18 27.44 -24.80
N ALA A 19 -57.43 28.07 -25.72
CA ALA A 19 -56.00 27.79 -25.93
C ALA A 19 -55.16 28.24 -24.72
N LEU A 20 -55.41 29.42 -24.16
CA LEU A 20 -54.75 29.89 -22.94
C LEU A 20 -55.09 29.02 -21.72
N GLY A 21 -56.37 28.62 -21.56
CA GLY A 21 -56.80 27.73 -20.50
C GLY A 21 -56.21 26.33 -20.62
N GLY A 22 -56.14 25.80 -21.83
CA GLY A 22 -55.45 24.52 -22.14
C GLY A 22 -53.94 24.57 -21.86
N TYR A 23 -53.29 25.65 -22.27
CA TYR A 23 -51.87 25.86 -21.98
C TYR A 23 -51.60 26.02 -20.48
N ALA A 24 -52.42 26.82 -19.77
CA ALA A 24 -52.29 26.97 -18.32
C ALA A 24 -52.57 25.66 -17.57
N TRP A 25 -53.54 24.86 -18.04
CA TRP A 25 -53.84 23.56 -17.46
C TRP A 25 -52.72 22.54 -17.69
N LEU A 26 -52.07 22.52 -18.86
CA LEU A 26 -50.91 21.70 -19.15
C LEU A 26 -49.73 22.10 -18.27
N GLN A 27 -49.44 23.38 -18.14
CA GLN A 27 -48.39 23.90 -17.26
C GLN A 27 -48.66 23.56 -15.78
N TRP A 28 -49.90 23.68 -15.35
CA TRP A 28 -50.32 23.35 -13.97
C TRP A 28 -50.20 21.86 -13.70
N LYS A 29 -50.49 21.01 -14.68
CA LYS A 29 -50.38 19.55 -14.58
C LYS A 29 -48.92 19.11 -14.51
N GLU A 30 -48.00 19.70 -15.31
CA GLU A 30 -46.56 19.46 -15.23
C GLU A 30 -45.98 19.91 -13.88
N THR A 31 -46.39 21.04 -13.37
CA THR A 31 -45.97 21.57 -12.07
C THR A 31 -46.41 20.68 -10.91
N GLN A 32 -47.63 20.11 -10.98
CA GLN A 32 -48.14 19.18 -9.97
C GLN A 32 -47.48 17.79 -10.05
N GLN A 33 -47.11 17.30 -11.23
CA GLN A 33 -46.44 16.02 -11.40
C GLN A 33 -45.03 16.05 -10.81
N ASN A 34 -44.33 17.19 -10.86
CA ASN A 34 -42.99 17.36 -10.33
C ASN A 34 -42.96 17.92 -8.90
N ALA A 35 -44.10 18.20 -8.27
CA ALA A 35 -44.16 18.71 -6.90
C ALA A 35 -43.60 17.66 -5.92
N GLY A 36 -42.47 17.95 -5.27
CA GLY A 36 -41.79 17.04 -4.34
C GLY A 36 -40.65 16.21 -4.95
N LEU A 37 -40.42 16.37 -6.27
CA LEU A 37 -39.25 15.86 -6.96
C LEU A 37 -38.33 17.02 -7.30
N VAL A 38 -37.03 16.81 -7.11
CA VAL A 38 -36.03 17.80 -7.51
C VAL A 38 -35.04 17.16 -8.42
N GLY A 39 -34.86 17.76 -9.60
CA GLY A 39 -33.85 17.38 -10.58
C GLY A 39 -32.59 18.25 -10.43
N GLY A 40 -31.45 17.64 -10.56
CA GLY A 40 -30.16 18.33 -10.69
C GLY A 40 -29.41 17.83 -11.92
N ASN A 41 -28.87 18.76 -12.72
CA ASN A 41 -27.99 18.40 -13.83
C ASN A 41 -26.64 17.98 -13.28
N GLY A 42 -26.06 16.95 -13.87
CA GLY A 42 -24.81 16.41 -13.44
C GLY A 42 -24.06 15.62 -14.51
N ARG A 43 -22.98 14.98 -14.11
CA ARG A 43 -22.15 14.16 -14.97
C ARG A 43 -21.81 12.85 -14.28
N ILE A 44 -21.77 11.78 -15.06
CA ILE A 44 -21.26 10.49 -14.60
C ILE A 44 -19.76 10.58 -14.44
N GLU A 45 -19.28 10.23 -13.25
CA GLU A 45 -17.87 10.16 -12.88
C GLU A 45 -17.58 8.77 -12.31
N ALA A 46 -16.32 8.37 -12.36
CA ALA A 46 -15.84 7.16 -11.69
C ALA A 46 -14.58 7.47 -10.92
N THR A 47 -14.18 6.55 -10.04
CA THR A 47 -12.93 6.69 -9.33
C THR A 47 -11.77 6.43 -10.29
N GLU A 48 -10.91 7.42 -10.44
CA GLU A 48 -9.70 7.34 -11.25
C GLU A 48 -8.49 7.05 -10.36
N VAL A 49 -7.56 6.23 -10.88
CA VAL A 49 -6.31 5.89 -10.20
C VAL A 49 -5.16 6.02 -11.19
N ASP A 50 -4.20 6.86 -10.84
CA ASP A 50 -2.99 6.99 -11.63
C ASP A 50 -1.99 5.89 -11.26
N VAL A 51 -1.48 5.18 -12.27
CA VAL A 51 -0.35 4.27 -12.13
C VAL A 51 0.92 5.07 -12.41
N ALA A 52 1.74 5.22 -11.38
CA ALA A 52 2.94 6.06 -11.40
C ALA A 52 4.18 5.26 -11.00
N THR A 53 5.34 5.61 -11.54
CA THR A 53 6.60 5.03 -11.13
C THR A 53 7.04 5.56 -9.76
N LYS A 54 7.55 4.67 -8.91
CA LYS A 54 8.11 5.05 -7.60
C LYS A 54 9.46 5.76 -7.74
N TYR A 55 10.29 5.29 -8.65
CA TYR A 55 11.64 5.79 -8.88
C TYR A 55 11.77 6.43 -10.27
N ALA A 56 12.70 7.36 -10.40
CA ALA A 56 13.05 7.90 -11.71
C ALA A 56 13.69 6.81 -12.58
N GLY A 57 13.28 6.76 -13.84
CA GLY A 57 13.81 5.77 -14.79
C GLY A 57 13.21 5.91 -16.18
N ARG A 58 13.70 5.09 -17.10
CA ARG A 58 13.18 4.99 -18.45
C ARG A 58 12.10 3.92 -18.51
N VAL A 59 11.00 4.21 -19.19
CA VAL A 59 9.96 3.22 -19.50
C VAL A 59 10.52 2.25 -20.55
N ALA A 60 10.62 0.96 -20.19
CA ALA A 60 11.07 -0.08 -21.11
C ALA A 60 9.93 -0.47 -22.06
N GLU A 61 8.79 -0.84 -21.50
CA GLU A 61 7.60 -1.25 -22.28
C GLU A 61 6.31 -0.95 -21.52
N ILE A 62 5.23 -0.80 -22.29
CA ILE A 62 3.86 -0.72 -21.78
C ILE A 62 3.07 -1.85 -22.39
N LEU A 63 2.47 -2.71 -21.55
CA LEU A 63 1.86 -3.98 -21.92
C LEU A 63 0.39 -3.88 -22.28
N VAL A 64 -0.23 -2.71 -22.06
CA VAL A 64 -1.65 -2.46 -22.25
C VAL A 64 -1.91 -1.26 -23.14
N GLN A 65 -3.11 -1.20 -23.72
CA GLN A 65 -3.57 -0.13 -24.57
C GLN A 65 -4.74 0.64 -23.92
N GLU A 66 -4.99 1.85 -24.40
CA GLU A 66 -6.17 2.61 -23.99
C GLU A 66 -7.45 1.84 -24.36
N GLY A 67 -8.33 1.71 -23.39
CA GLY A 67 -9.55 0.95 -23.52
C GLY A 67 -9.52 -0.48 -22.99
N ASP A 68 -8.33 -1.04 -22.70
CA ASP A 68 -8.19 -2.38 -22.15
C ASP A 68 -8.75 -2.49 -20.74
N PHE A 69 -9.42 -3.60 -20.45
CA PHE A 69 -9.80 -3.98 -19.10
C PHE A 69 -8.64 -4.71 -18.41
N VAL A 70 -8.34 -4.33 -17.19
CA VAL A 70 -7.24 -4.88 -16.39
C VAL A 70 -7.74 -5.35 -15.03
N GLN A 71 -7.08 -6.38 -14.49
CA GLN A 71 -7.36 -6.92 -13.17
C GLN A 71 -6.33 -6.44 -12.15
N ALA A 72 -6.71 -6.37 -10.87
CA ALA A 72 -5.77 -6.08 -9.79
C ALA A 72 -4.57 -7.04 -9.82
N GLY A 73 -3.36 -6.48 -9.71
CA GLY A 73 -2.10 -7.23 -9.80
C GLY A 73 -1.63 -7.55 -11.22
N GLN A 74 -2.41 -7.24 -12.26
CA GLN A 74 -1.97 -7.45 -13.65
C GLN A 74 -0.83 -6.50 -14.00
N PRO A 75 0.30 -6.98 -14.57
CA PRO A 75 1.38 -6.12 -15.05
C PRO A 75 0.89 -5.19 -16.17
N LEU A 76 1.20 -3.91 -16.05
CA LEU A 76 0.78 -2.87 -17.00
C LEU A 76 1.95 -2.28 -17.76
N ALA A 77 3.10 -2.14 -17.11
CA ALA A 77 4.30 -1.56 -17.70
C ALA A 77 5.55 -2.03 -16.93
N ARG A 78 6.69 -1.93 -17.57
CA ARG A 78 8.00 -2.21 -16.99
C ARG A 78 8.93 -1.04 -17.18
N MET A 79 9.68 -0.72 -16.13
CA MET A 79 10.78 0.23 -16.19
C MET A 79 12.07 -0.48 -16.60
N GLN A 80 13.03 0.26 -17.14
CA GLN A 80 14.36 -0.25 -17.44
C GLN A 80 15.12 -0.49 -16.13
N VAL A 81 15.57 -1.73 -15.91
CA VAL A 81 16.12 -2.20 -14.63
C VAL A 81 17.60 -2.61 -14.68
N ASP A 82 18.32 -2.34 -15.79
CA ASP A 82 19.71 -2.80 -15.99
C ASP A 82 20.64 -2.37 -14.83
N SER A 83 20.50 -1.13 -14.36
CA SER A 83 21.29 -0.62 -13.23
C SER A 83 20.92 -1.30 -11.92
N LEU A 84 19.64 -1.60 -11.68
CA LEU A 84 19.18 -2.31 -10.49
C LEU A 84 19.66 -3.77 -10.49
N LEU A 85 19.66 -4.43 -11.64
CA LEU A 85 20.20 -5.79 -11.80
C LEU A 85 21.73 -5.82 -11.56
N ALA A 86 22.45 -4.77 -11.97
CA ALA A 86 23.87 -4.65 -11.65
C ALA A 86 24.11 -4.46 -10.15
N GLN A 87 23.31 -3.60 -9.49
CA GLN A 87 23.35 -3.40 -8.04
C GLN A 87 22.97 -4.66 -7.26
N GLN A 88 21.98 -5.44 -7.75
CA GLN A 88 21.62 -6.73 -7.14
C GLN A 88 22.82 -7.68 -7.13
N ARG A 89 23.48 -7.86 -8.28
CA ARG A 89 24.67 -8.72 -8.38
C ARG A 89 25.81 -8.24 -7.48
N GLU A 90 26.02 -6.94 -7.34
CA GLU A 90 26.99 -6.37 -6.41
C GLU A 90 26.60 -6.66 -4.95
N GLY A 91 25.33 -6.51 -4.58
CA GLY A 91 24.81 -6.85 -3.26
C GLY A 91 24.99 -8.33 -2.92
N GLU A 92 24.68 -9.22 -3.86
CA GLU A 92 24.87 -10.67 -3.72
C GLU A 92 26.34 -11.03 -3.53
N ALA A 93 27.24 -10.45 -4.32
CA ALA A 93 28.68 -10.65 -4.16
C ALA A 93 29.20 -10.11 -2.81
N SER A 94 28.60 -9.03 -2.29
CA SER A 94 28.92 -8.51 -0.96
C SER A 94 28.45 -9.45 0.15
N ARG A 95 27.23 -10.01 0.03
CA ARG A 95 26.70 -11.04 0.94
C ARG A 95 27.60 -12.27 0.95
N ASP A 96 28.02 -12.74 -0.21
CA ASP A 96 28.88 -13.93 -0.32
C ASP A 96 30.26 -13.69 0.33
N ARG A 97 30.83 -12.48 0.19
CA ARG A 97 32.05 -12.10 0.93
C ARG A 97 31.85 -12.12 2.44
N ALA A 98 30.70 -11.64 2.92
CA ALA A 98 30.38 -11.68 4.34
C ALA A 98 30.19 -13.12 4.86
N LEU A 99 29.61 -14.03 4.07
CA LEU A 99 29.53 -15.47 4.40
C LEU A 99 30.90 -16.12 4.50
N GLN A 100 31.84 -15.79 3.61
CA GLN A 100 33.23 -16.26 3.71
C GLN A 100 33.93 -15.74 4.97
N ALA A 101 33.64 -14.51 5.38
CA ALA A 101 34.17 -13.95 6.63
C ALA A 101 33.63 -14.71 7.86
N VAL A 102 32.35 -15.13 7.86
CA VAL A 102 31.83 -16.03 8.92
C VAL A 102 32.55 -17.37 8.95
N ALA A 103 32.77 -17.99 7.79
CA ALA A 103 33.49 -19.25 7.70
C ALA A 103 34.92 -19.13 8.25
N SER A 104 35.65 -18.06 7.91
CA SER A 104 36.95 -17.75 8.43
C SER A 104 36.94 -17.53 9.95
N ALA A 105 36.00 -16.77 10.47
CA ALA A 105 35.86 -16.52 11.91
C ALA A 105 35.55 -17.83 12.68
N ARG A 106 34.74 -18.72 12.12
CA ARG A 106 34.43 -20.04 12.71
C ARG A 106 35.68 -20.94 12.73
N ALA A 107 36.49 -20.94 11.67
CA ALA A 107 37.76 -21.66 11.67
C ALA A 107 38.72 -21.13 12.75
N GLN A 108 38.72 -19.81 13.00
CA GLN A 108 39.48 -19.22 14.10
C GLN A 108 39.00 -19.68 15.47
N VAL A 109 37.66 -19.82 15.68
CA VAL A 109 37.13 -20.41 16.92
C VAL A 109 37.65 -21.84 17.10
N ALA A 110 37.58 -22.68 16.07
CA ALA A 110 38.10 -24.08 16.14
C ALA A 110 39.58 -24.14 16.47
N LEU A 111 40.41 -23.24 15.93
CA LEU A 111 41.81 -23.12 16.30
C LEU A 111 41.99 -22.81 17.78
N ARG A 112 41.27 -21.79 18.33
CA ARG A 112 41.32 -21.42 19.76
C ARG A 112 40.81 -22.52 20.68
N GLU A 113 39.80 -23.28 20.29
CA GLU A 113 39.32 -24.46 21.03
C GLU A 113 40.36 -25.57 21.10
N SER A 114 41.14 -25.81 20.01
CA SER A 114 42.23 -26.75 19.98
C SER A 114 43.38 -26.29 20.90
N GLU A 115 43.74 -25.01 20.88
CA GLU A 115 44.75 -24.43 21.78
C GLU A 115 44.36 -24.56 23.27
N HIS A 116 43.10 -24.31 23.60
CA HIS A 116 42.59 -24.48 24.94
C HIS A 116 42.61 -25.96 25.40
N THR A 117 42.28 -26.88 24.51
CA THR A 117 42.36 -28.33 24.79
C THR A 117 43.80 -28.77 25.07
N ALA A 118 44.77 -28.27 24.30
CA ALA A 118 46.17 -28.51 24.56
C ALA A 118 46.64 -27.93 25.91
N ALA A 119 46.20 -26.75 26.28
CA ALA A 119 46.48 -26.15 27.59
C ALA A 119 45.86 -26.96 28.75
N GLN A 120 44.66 -27.54 28.57
CA GLN A 120 44.05 -28.44 29.55
C GLN A 120 44.83 -29.74 29.70
N ALA A 121 45.35 -30.35 28.63
CA ALA A 121 46.21 -31.52 28.69
C ALA A 121 47.52 -31.26 29.48
N LEU A 122 48.08 -30.05 29.33
CA LEU A 122 49.25 -29.63 30.09
C LEU A 122 48.97 -29.46 31.59
N ILE A 123 47.73 -29.01 31.98
CA ILE A 123 47.31 -28.98 33.38
C ILE A 123 47.34 -30.38 33.97
N ALA A 124 46.78 -31.38 33.28
CA ALA A 124 46.77 -32.77 33.74
C ALA A 124 48.19 -33.33 33.96
N GLN A 125 49.13 -32.97 33.05
CA GLN A 125 50.52 -33.31 33.24
C GLN A 125 51.11 -32.65 34.50
N ARG A 126 50.94 -31.37 34.75
CA ARG A 126 51.42 -30.63 35.91
C ARG A 126 50.77 -31.09 37.21
N GLU A 127 49.53 -31.54 37.20
CA GLU A 127 48.87 -32.18 38.34
C GLU A 127 49.54 -33.51 38.71
N ALA A 128 49.90 -34.34 37.71
CA ALA A 128 50.63 -35.59 37.94
C ALA A 128 52.06 -35.33 38.48
N ASP A 129 52.73 -34.28 37.98
CA ASP A 129 54.06 -33.88 38.49
C ASP A 129 54.01 -33.44 39.96
N LEU A 130 52.98 -32.64 40.31
CA LEU A 130 52.72 -32.16 41.68
C LEU A 130 52.43 -33.33 42.61
N ASP A 131 51.54 -34.26 42.21
CA ASP A 131 51.22 -35.48 42.98
C ASP A 131 52.44 -36.34 43.23
N ALA A 132 53.33 -36.54 42.22
CA ALA A 132 54.57 -37.26 42.39
C ALA A 132 55.55 -36.56 43.36
N ALA A 133 55.66 -35.23 43.32
CA ALA A 133 56.46 -34.42 44.23
C ALA A 133 55.92 -34.51 45.69
N GLN A 134 54.61 -34.42 45.87
CA GLN A 134 53.97 -34.52 47.17
C GLN A 134 54.15 -35.90 47.82
N ARG A 135 53.98 -36.99 47.04
CA ARG A 135 54.26 -38.35 47.55
C ARG A 135 55.70 -38.53 47.95
N ARG A 136 56.65 -37.92 47.19
CA ARG A 136 58.08 -37.98 47.53
C ARG A 136 58.36 -37.22 48.83
N ALA A 137 57.91 -35.99 48.95
CA ALA A 137 58.07 -35.18 50.18
C ALA A 137 57.48 -35.86 51.42
N ALA A 138 56.31 -36.48 51.28
CA ALA A 138 55.68 -37.24 52.37
C ALA A 138 56.53 -38.42 52.84
N ARG A 139 57.20 -39.16 51.91
CA ARG A 139 58.16 -40.23 52.25
C ARG A 139 59.39 -39.67 52.93
N SER A 140 60.02 -38.64 52.41
CA SER A 140 61.20 -37.98 53.00
C SER A 140 60.92 -37.46 54.40
N GLU A 141 59.72 -36.91 54.63
CA GLU A 141 59.30 -36.45 55.96
C GLU A 141 59.19 -37.62 57.01
N THR A 142 58.69 -38.77 56.58
CA THR A 142 58.64 -39.97 57.42
C THR A 142 60.02 -40.48 57.75
N LEU A 143 60.93 -40.60 56.70
CA LEU A 143 62.29 -41.05 56.85
C LEU A 143 63.15 -40.11 57.71
N ALA A 144 62.96 -38.78 57.55
CA ALA A 144 63.67 -37.79 58.38
C ALA A 144 63.25 -37.89 59.87
N ARG A 145 61.98 -38.10 60.15
CA ARG A 145 61.51 -38.33 61.52
C ARG A 145 62.06 -39.63 62.16
N GLU A 146 62.33 -40.64 61.34
CA GLU A 146 62.95 -41.91 61.75
C GLU A 146 64.49 -41.86 61.77
N GLY A 147 65.08 -40.67 61.39
CA GLY A 147 66.54 -40.52 61.32
C GLY A 147 67.19 -41.17 60.09
N ALA A 148 66.43 -41.66 59.14
CA ALA A 148 66.88 -42.41 57.96
C ALA A 148 67.06 -41.49 56.70
N SER A 149 66.81 -40.17 56.79
CA SER A 149 67.10 -39.18 55.77
C SER A 149 67.57 -37.84 56.38
N SER A 150 68.26 -37.00 55.63
CA SER A 150 68.77 -35.71 56.12
C SER A 150 67.66 -34.62 56.09
N GLU A 151 67.75 -33.63 56.98
CA GLU A 151 66.87 -32.45 56.96
C GLU A 151 67.00 -31.69 55.63
N GLN A 152 68.17 -31.64 55.02
CA GLN A 152 68.41 -31.00 53.71
C GLN A 152 67.64 -31.71 52.59
N GLU A 153 67.58 -33.02 52.56
CA GLU A 153 66.75 -33.76 51.58
C GLU A 153 65.25 -33.47 51.72
N LEU A 154 64.79 -33.40 52.94
CA LEU A 154 63.40 -32.98 53.20
C LEU A 154 63.10 -31.57 52.73
N ASP A 155 64.00 -30.61 52.97
CA ASP A 155 63.85 -29.23 52.54
C ASP A 155 63.88 -29.09 51.01
N ASP A 156 64.74 -29.89 50.35
CA ASP A 156 64.82 -29.95 48.87
C ASP A 156 63.50 -30.51 48.28
N ASP A 157 62.94 -31.57 48.86
CA ASP A 157 61.68 -32.13 48.39
C ASP A 157 60.47 -31.22 48.65
N ARG A 158 60.46 -30.52 49.79
CA ARG A 158 59.46 -29.43 50.02
C ARG A 158 59.60 -28.31 49.03
N ALA A 159 60.81 -27.89 48.66
CA ALA A 159 61.05 -26.88 47.61
C ALA A 159 60.53 -27.36 46.23
N ARG A 160 60.69 -28.66 45.88
CA ARG A 160 60.12 -29.27 44.66
C ARG A 160 58.58 -29.20 44.64
N VAL A 161 57.91 -29.49 45.76
CA VAL A 161 56.44 -29.35 45.87
C VAL A 161 56.03 -27.91 45.60
N ARG A 162 56.72 -26.92 46.24
CA ARG A 162 56.38 -25.49 46.00
C ARG A 162 56.57 -25.10 44.54
N SER A 163 57.68 -25.58 43.90
CA SER A 163 57.93 -25.33 42.48
C SER A 163 56.88 -25.97 41.57
N ALA A 164 56.52 -27.23 41.79
CA ALA A 164 55.48 -27.89 41.01
C ALA A 164 54.10 -27.23 41.16
N GLN A 165 53.78 -26.76 42.39
CA GLN A 165 52.54 -26.05 42.68
C GLN A 165 52.51 -24.69 41.93
N ALA A 166 53.61 -23.97 41.90
CA ALA A 166 53.72 -22.71 41.15
C ALA A 166 53.60 -22.95 39.63
N ALA A 167 54.24 -24.02 39.12
CA ALA A 167 54.13 -24.42 37.71
C ALA A 167 52.69 -24.79 37.31
N LEU A 168 51.94 -25.53 38.19
CA LEU A 168 50.54 -25.85 37.97
C LEU A 168 49.71 -24.56 37.90
N LYS A 169 49.86 -23.63 38.86
CA LYS A 169 49.14 -22.34 38.85
C LYS A 169 49.42 -21.53 37.57
N ALA A 170 50.67 -21.49 37.12
CA ALA A 170 50.99 -20.79 35.87
C ALA A 170 50.30 -21.44 34.66
N THR A 171 50.26 -22.75 34.58
CA THR A 171 49.59 -23.48 33.49
C THR A 171 48.06 -23.28 33.54
N GLN A 172 47.47 -23.27 34.74
CA GLN A 172 46.05 -22.95 34.91
C GLN A 172 45.70 -21.54 34.44
N ALA A 173 46.53 -20.55 34.75
CA ALA A 173 46.37 -19.19 34.23
C ALA A 173 46.48 -19.13 32.68
N GLN A 174 47.37 -19.90 32.09
CA GLN A 174 47.49 -20.00 30.64
C GLN A 174 46.25 -20.62 29.98
N ALA A 175 45.65 -21.67 30.58
CA ALA A 175 44.41 -22.28 30.10
C ALA A 175 43.24 -21.30 30.22
N GLN A 176 43.17 -20.52 31.29
CA GLN A 176 42.15 -19.44 31.43
C GLN A 176 42.29 -18.41 30.35
N ALA A 177 43.52 -17.98 30.02
CA ALA A 177 43.80 -17.04 28.94
C ALA A 177 43.38 -17.62 27.57
N ALA A 178 43.66 -18.91 27.31
CA ALA A 178 43.17 -19.61 26.11
C ALA A 178 41.65 -19.67 26.06
N GLY A 179 40.97 -19.91 27.20
CA GLY A 179 39.50 -19.84 27.30
C GLY A 179 38.95 -18.47 26.97
N ALA A 180 39.56 -17.39 27.47
CA ALA A 180 39.17 -16.02 27.12
C ALA A 180 39.37 -15.73 25.61
N ALA A 181 40.38 -16.30 24.99
CA ALA A 181 40.61 -16.16 23.55
C ALA A 181 39.50 -16.82 22.70
N ILE A 182 38.88 -17.92 23.19
CA ILE A 182 37.71 -18.53 22.54
C ILE A 182 36.52 -17.55 22.56
N VAL A 183 36.27 -16.92 23.71
CA VAL A 183 35.17 -15.94 23.84
C VAL A 183 35.35 -14.77 22.86
N ALA A 184 36.59 -14.25 22.76
CA ALA A 184 36.92 -13.19 21.81
C ALA A 184 36.72 -13.64 20.36
N ALA A 185 37.12 -14.84 19.99
CA ALA A 185 36.92 -15.40 18.65
C ALA A 185 35.40 -15.59 18.33
N ARG A 186 34.60 -16.06 19.30
CA ARG A 186 33.14 -16.17 19.15
C ARG A 186 32.47 -14.83 18.95
N THR A 187 32.96 -13.79 19.62
CA THR A 187 32.46 -12.41 19.38
C THR A 187 32.74 -11.96 17.94
N GLN A 188 33.89 -12.32 17.36
CA GLN A 188 34.19 -12.05 15.96
C GLN A 188 33.24 -12.79 15.01
N VAL A 189 32.85 -14.05 15.31
CA VAL A 189 31.80 -14.76 14.56
C VAL A 189 30.49 -13.97 14.59
N ALA A 190 30.03 -13.54 15.77
CA ALA A 190 28.80 -12.74 15.91
C ALA A 190 28.85 -11.42 15.10
N GLY A 191 30.02 -10.77 15.09
CA GLY A 191 30.25 -9.58 14.25
C GLY A 191 30.14 -9.89 12.76
N ALA A 192 30.76 -10.98 12.31
CA ALA A 192 30.70 -11.42 10.91
C ALA A 192 29.27 -11.82 10.50
N GLU A 193 28.52 -12.51 11.38
CA GLU A 193 27.10 -12.85 11.14
C GLU A 193 26.22 -11.60 11.05
N SER A 194 26.53 -10.56 11.81
CA SER A 194 25.83 -9.27 11.71
C SER A 194 26.11 -8.58 10.37
N ALA A 195 27.32 -8.71 9.84
CA ALA A 195 27.66 -8.20 8.50
C ALA A 195 26.88 -8.95 7.38
N VAL A 196 26.67 -10.26 7.53
CA VAL A 196 25.80 -11.04 6.60
C VAL A 196 24.38 -10.49 6.63
N LYS A 197 23.80 -10.27 7.82
CA LYS A 197 22.45 -9.71 7.93
C LYS A 197 22.32 -8.33 7.28
N ALA A 198 23.35 -7.49 7.40
CA ALA A 198 23.36 -6.18 6.75
C ALA A 198 23.41 -6.29 5.23
N ALA A 199 24.22 -7.21 4.70
CA ALA A 199 24.29 -7.48 3.27
C ALA A 199 23.00 -8.07 2.72
N ASP A 200 22.35 -9.00 3.45
CA ASP A 200 21.03 -9.56 3.10
C ASP A 200 19.96 -8.47 3.05
N ALA A 201 19.93 -7.56 4.02
CA ALA A 201 18.99 -6.43 4.02
C ALA A 201 19.19 -5.53 2.79
N THR A 202 20.44 -5.35 2.35
CA THR A 202 20.75 -4.60 1.12
C THR A 202 20.19 -5.30 -0.11
N VAL A 203 20.38 -6.61 -0.24
CA VAL A 203 19.85 -7.42 -1.36
C VAL A 203 18.32 -7.37 -1.35
N GLN A 204 17.68 -7.52 -0.18
CA GLN A 204 16.22 -7.44 -0.05
C GLN A 204 15.68 -6.08 -0.49
N ARG A 205 16.34 -4.98 -0.13
CA ARG A 205 15.94 -3.63 -0.58
C ARG A 205 15.99 -3.53 -2.10
N ILE A 206 17.08 -4.00 -2.73
CA ILE A 206 17.21 -3.95 -4.19
C ILE A 206 16.16 -4.82 -4.88
N ASN A 207 15.84 -5.99 -4.31
CA ASN A 207 14.76 -6.86 -4.82
C ASN A 207 13.38 -6.18 -4.73
N ALA A 208 13.13 -5.42 -3.66
CA ALA A 208 11.91 -4.62 -3.56
C ALA A 208 11.88 -3.49 -4.61
N ASP A 209 13.00 -2.82 -4.85
CA ASP A 209 13.12 -1.79 -5.88
C ASP A 209 12.91 -2.37 -7.30
N LEU A 210 13.39 -3.60 -7.55
CA LEU A 210 13.14 -4.34 -8.79
C LEU A 210 11.66 -4.70 -8.94
N ALA A 211 11.01 -5.17 -7.88
CA ALA A 211 9.58 -5.47 -7.90
C ALA A 211 8.74 -4.19 -8.16
N ASP A 212 9.09 -3.07 -7.55
CA ASP A 212 8.45 -1.78 -7.75
C ASP A 212 8.67 -1.21 -9.18
N SER A 213 9.64 -1.76 -9.93
CA SER A 213 9.90 -1.39 -11.33
C SER A 213 8.95 -2.08 -12.32
N GLU A 214 8.21 -3.09 -11.90
CA GLU A 214 7.09 -3.68 -12.62
C GLU A 214 5.78 -3.06 -12.11
N LEU A 215 5.21 -2.17 -12.92
CA LEU A 215 3.99 -1.45 -12.53
C LEU A 215 2.78 -2.32 -12.80
N ALA A 216 2.05 -2.67 -11.75
CA ALA A 216 0.83 -3.46 -11.83
C ALA A 216 -0.41 -2.62 -11.50
N ALA A 217 -1.57 -3.10 -11.94
CA ALA A 217 -2.86 -2.48 -11.64
C ALA A 217 -3.16 -2.59 -10.14
N PRO A 218 -3.43 -1.47 -9.42
CA PRO A 218 -3.74 -1.51 -8.00
C PRO A 218 -5.15 -2.06 -7.72
N ARG A 219 -6.03 -2.07 -8.73
CA ARG A 219 -7.40 -2.57 -8.69
C ARG A 219 -7.90 -2.94 -10.09
N ASP A 220 -9.03 -3.62 -10.14
CA ASP A 220 -9.74 -3.86 -11.40
C ASP A 220 -10.19 -2.53 -12.00
N GLY A 221 -10.09 -2.40 -13.32
CA GLY A 221 -10.49 -1.18 -14.00
C GLY A 221 -10.27 -1.24 -15.50
N ARG A 222 -10.41 -0.08 -16.12
CA ARG A 222 -10.15 0.11 -17.54
C ARG A 222 -9.07 1.18 -17.73
N VAL A 223 -8.13 0.93 -18.62
CA VAL A 223 -7.13 1.94 -19.02
C VAL A 223 -7.84 3.08 -19.73
N GLN A 224 -7.80 4.27 -19.14
CA GLN A 224 -8.43 5.46 -19.72
C GLN A 224 -7.47 6.23 -20.58
N LEU A 225 -6.26 6.49 -20.07
CA LEU A 225 -5.24 7.28 -20.80
C LEU A 225 -3.86 6.64 -20.59
N ARG A 226 -3.07 6.72 -21.65
CA ARG A 226 -1.64 6.43 -21.61
C ARG A 226 -0.87 7.74 -21.60
N LEU A 227 -0.29 8.09 -20.45
CA LEU A 227 0.36 9.38 -20.20
C LEU A 227 1.84 9.39 -20.58
N ALA A 228 2.46 8.21 -20.71
CA ALA A 228 3.86 8.07 -21.09
C ALA A 228 4.04 7.05 -22.24
N GLN A 229 5.17 7.13 -22.91
CA GLN A 229 5.53 6.26 -24.04
C GLN A 229 6.76 5.39 -23.70
N PRO A 230 6.90 4.18 -24.31
CA PRO A 230 8.15 3.44 -24.23
C PRO A 230 9.35 4.27 -24.68
N GLY A 231 10.46 4.19 -23.93
CA GLY A 231 11.66 4.98 -24.16
C GLY A 231 11.69 6.34 -23.44
N GLU A 232 10.57 6.83 -22.94
CA GLU A 232 10.48 8.07 -22.19
C GLU A 232 11.11 7.95 -20.79
N VAL A 233 11.69 9.04 -20.30
CA VAL A 233 12.30 9.10 -18.95
C VAL A 233 11.37 9.86 -18.03
N LEU A 234 10.96 9.19 -16.95
CA LEU A 234 10.07 9.75 -15.93
C LEU A 234 10.82 10.00 -14.63
N GLY A 235 10.45 11.07 -13.94
CA GLY A 235 10.86 11.32 -12.55
C GLY A 235 10.13 10.41 -11.57
N GLY A 236 10.58 10.34 -10.32
CA GLY A 236 9.84 9.65 -9.25
C GLY A 236 8.43 10.25 -9.09
N GLY A 237 7.41 9.41 -9.03
CA GLY A 237 6.01 9.83 -9.06
C GLY A 237 5.46 10.17 -10.45
N GLY A 238 6.24 9.98 -11.51
CA GLY A 238 5.79 10.18 -12.89
C GLY A 238 4.67 9.22 -13.25
N LYS A 239 3.55 9.75 -13.78
CA LYS A 239 2.36 8.98 -14.16
C LYS A 239 2.59 8.31 -15.51
N LEU A 240 2.33 7.01 -15.59
CA LEU A 240 2.37 6.25 -16.85
C LEU A 240 0.99 6.06 -17.45
N LEU A 241 0.03 5.66 -16.63
CA LEU A 241 -1.31 5.29 -17.03
C LEU A 241 -2.33 5.91 -16.06
N ASN A 242 -3.51 6.20 -16.59
CA ASN A 242 -4.67 6.51 -15.76
C ASN A 242 -5.67 5.35 -15.93
N LEU A 243 -6.09 4.78 -14.81
CA LEU A 243 -7.10 3.73 -14.73
C LEU A 243 -8.40 4.29 -14.19
N VAL A 244 -9.52 3.84 -14.73
CA VAL A 244 -10.85 4.16 -14.23
C VAL A 244 -11.50 2.89 -13.67
N ASP A 245 -11.98 2.98 -12.43
CA ASP A 245 -12.73 1.91 -11.78
C ASP A 245 -14.20 2.00 -12.16
N LEU A 246 -14.61 1.19 -13.14
CA LEU A 246 -15.99 1.13 -13.61
C LEU A 246 -16.93 0.39 -12.67
N THR A 247 -16.46 -0.11 -11.55
CA THR A 247 -17.30 -0.69 -10.48
C THR A 247 -17.66 0.34 -9.39
N ASP A 248 -16.98 1.50 -9.40
CA ASP A 248 -17.25 2.62 -8.50
C ASP A 248 -17.61 3.89 -9.27
N VAL A 249 -18.81 3.86 -9.84
CA VAL A 249 -19.35 4.95 -10.67
C VAL A 249 -20.45 5.68 -9.91
N TYR A 250 -20.43 7.00 -10.02
CA TYR A 250 -21.38 7.88 -9.38
C TYR A 250 -21.72 9.06 -10.29
N MET A 251 -22.85 9.69 -10.04
CA MET A 251 -23.19 10.96 -10.66
C MET A 251 -22.93 12.10 -9.69
N SER A 252 -22.13 13.06 -10.09
CA SER A 252 -21.96 14.35 -9.41
C SER A 252 -22.95 15.35 -9.99
N PHE A 253 -23.83 15.89 -9.17
CA PHE A 253 -24.83 16.88 -9.57
C PHE A 253 -25.00 17.95 -8.50
N PHE A 254 -25.69 19.02 -8.84
CA PHE A 254 -25.81 20.19 -7.98
C PHE A 254 -27.25 20.47 -7.60
N LEU A 255 -27.50 20.72 -6.32
CA LEU A 255 -28.80 21.08 -5.78
C LEU A 255 -28.77 22.44 -5.09
N PRO A 256 -29.86 23.23 -5.17
CA PRO A 256 -30.01 24.47 -4.39
C PRO A 256 -29.97 24.19 -2.88
N GLU A 257 -29.51 25.17 -2.09
CA GLU A 257 -29.45 25.11 -0.62
C GLU A 257 -30.75 24.62 0.03
N THR A 258 -31.89 25.16 -0.44
CA THR A 258 -33.25 24.85 0.09
C THR A 258 -33.62 23.38 -0.02
N VAL A 259 -32.94 22.65 -0.92
CA VAL A 259 -33.16 21.21 -1.17
C VAL A 259 -32.07 20.40 -0.54
N ALA A 260 -30.80 20.79 -0.74
CA ALA A 260 -29.62 20.04 -0.28
C ALA A 260 -29.66 19.74 1.22
N GLY A 261 -30.16 20.70 2.05
CA GLY A 261 -30.31 20.52 3.49
C GLY A 261 -31.36 19.47 3.91
N ARG A 262 -32.20 19.01 2.98
CA ARG A 262 -33.25 17.99 3.21
C ARG A 262 -32.88 16.61 2.69
N VAL A 263 -31.77 16.50 1.93
CA VAL A 263 -31.31 15.24 1.33
C VAL A 263 -30.50 14.46 2.33
N ALA A 264 -30.96 13.29 2.72
CA ALA A 264 -30.22 12.36 3.58
C ALA A 264 -29.32 11.44 2.77
N LEU A 265 -28.25 10.94 3.40
CA LEU A 265 -27.43 9.86 2.84
C LEU A 265 -28.29 8.60 2.68
N GLY A 266 -28.12 7.89 1.57
CA GLY A 266 -28.91 6.69 1.23
C GLY A 266 -30.23 7.00 0.51
N THR A 267 -30.66 8.27 0.37
CA THR A 267 -31.83 8.64 -0.39
C THR A 267 -31.76 8.08 -1.81
N GLU A 268 -32.89 7.53 -2.31
CA GLU A 268 -33.00 7.00 -3.66
C GLU A 268 -32.91 8.12 -4.69
N VAL A 269 -32.10 7.87 -5.70
CA VAL A 269 -31.89 8.77 -6.84
C VAL A 269 -32.16 7.99 -8.12
N ARG A 270 -32.81 8.61 -9.07
CA ARG A 270 -33.01 8.10 -10.43
C ARG A 270 -32.22 8.96 -11.41
N ILE A 271 -31.27 8.35 -12.09
CA ILE A 271 -30.40 9.02 -13.06
C ILE A 271 -30.92 8.71 -14.46
N VAL A 272 -31.09 9.77 -15.25
CA VAL A 272 -31.43 9.70 -16.67
C VAL A 272 -30.31 10.36 -17.44
N LEU A 273 -29.65 9.63 -18.33
CA LEU A 273 -28.57 10.14 -19.16
C LEU A 273 -29.13 10.78 -20.44
N ASP A 274 -28.57 11.90 -20.86
CA ASP A 274 -29.00 12.58 -22.09
C ASP A 274 -28.79 11.70 -23.33
N ALA A 275 -27.76 10.85 -23.30
CA ALA A 275 -27.44 9.91 -24.37
C ALA A 275 -28.38 8.68 -24.44
N ALA A 276 -29.14 8.39 -23.36
CA ALA A 276 -30.01 7.21 -23.29
C ALA A 276 -31.24 7.49 -22.41
N PRO A 277 -32.12 8.41 -22.82
CA PRO A 277 -33.24 8.90 -21.99
C PRO A 277 -34.29 7.83 -21.69
N GLN A 278 -34.28 6.72 -22.43
CA GLN A 278 -35.20 5.58 -22.23
C GLN A 278 -34.86 4.72 -21.00
N TYR A 279 -33.64 4.85 -20.46
CA TYR A 279 -33.17 4.06 -19.31
C TYR A 279 -33.07 4.93 -18.06
N VAL A 280 -33.59 4.44 -16.95
CA VAL A 280 -33.49 5.05 -15.63
C VAL A 280 -32.53 4.23 -14.79
N ILE A 281 -31.41 4.81 -14.39
CA ILE A 281 -30.37 4.14 -13.59
C ILE A 281 -30.64 4.41 -12.12
N PRO A 282 -30.89 3.36 -11.30
CA PRO A 282 -31.08 3.51 -9.87
C PRO A 282 -29.74 3.81 -9.19
N ALA A 283 -29.75 4.77 -8.28
CA ALA A 283 -28.58 5.17 -7.50
C ALA A 283 -29.00 5.57 -6.09
N LYS A 284 -28.05 5.74 -5.20
CA LYS A 284 -28.28 6.22 -3.82
C LYS A 284 -27.33 7.37 -3.51
N VAL A 285 -27.83 8.37 -2.78
CA VAL A 285 -26.98 9.47 -2.30
C VAL A 285 -25.88 8.91 -1.41
N SER A 286 -24.64 9.12 -1.81
CA SER A 286 -23.44 8.69 -1.07
C SER A 286 -22.71 9.85 -0.40
N PHE A 287 -22.95 11.09 -0.88
CA PHE A 287 -22.27 12.27 -0.36
C PHE A 287 -23.08 13.53 -0.63
N VAL A 288 -23.11 14.41 0.36
CA VAL A 288 -23.64 15.79 0.23
C VAL A 288 -22.54 16.72 0.74
N ALA A 289 -22.15 17.70 -0.06
CA ALA A 289 -21.13 18.66 0.32
C ALA A 289 -21.61 19.52 1.50
N SER A 290 -20.74 19.74 2.48
CA SER A 290 -21.01 20.64 3.62
C SER A 290 -20.75 22.12 3.31
N THR A 291 -20.14 22.40 2.16
CA THR A 291 -19.85 23.76 1.69
C THR A 291 -20.45 23.98 0.31
N ALA A 292 -21.07 25.15 0.12
CA ALA A 292 -21.60 25.54 -1.18
C ALA A 292 -20.47 25.80 -2.19
N GLN A 293 -20.70 25.43 -3.43
CA GLN A 293 -19.84 25.75 -4.56
C GLN A 293 -20.55 26.71 -5.50
N PHE A 294 -19.85 27.72 -6.00
CA PHE A 294 -20.35 28.53 -7.08
C PHE A 294 -20.19 27.76 -8.39
N THR A 295 -21.28 27.56 -9.13
CA THR A 295 -21.14 27.07 -10.50
C THR A 295 -20.53 28.20 -11.35
N PRO A 296 -19.39 27.98 -12.00
CA PRO A 296 -18.81 28.98 -12.88
C PRO A 296 -19.71 29.14 -14.11
N LYS A 297 -20.59 30.13 -14.11
CA LYS A 297 -21.24 30.65 -15.32
C LYS A 297 -20.79 32.09 -15.52
N THR A 298 -20.08 32.28 -16.60
CA THR A 298 -19.79 33.57 -17.18
C THR A 298 -21.06 34.17 -17.77
N VAL A 299 -22.02 34.62 -16.97
CA VAL A 299 -23.05 35.59 -17.42
C VAL A 299 -23.54 36.38 -16.20
N GLU A 300 -23.52 37.66 -16.34
CA GLU A 300 -23.71 38.68 -15.32
C GLU A 300 -25.18 39.12 -15.21
N THR A 301 -25.98 38.45 -14.42
CA THR A 301 -27.15 39.07 -13.87
C THR A 301 -27.18 38.92 -12.34
N ALA A 302 -27.55 39.98 -11.63
CA ALA A 302 -27.51 40.05 -10.18
C ALA A 302 -28.42 39.00 -9.49
N SER A 303 -29.44 38.49 -10.17
CA SER A 303 -30.36 37.46 -9.66
C SER A 303 -29.81 36.02 -9.76
N GLU A 304 -28.78 35.75 -10.58
CA GLU A 304 -28.22 34.41 -10.68
C GLU A 304 -27.01 34.19 -9.73
N ARG A 305 -26.42 35.25 -9.19
CA ARG A 305 -25.34 35.19 -8.22
C ARG A 305 -25.74 34.64 -6.84
N GLN A 306 -27.01 34.48 -6.57
CA GLN A 306 -27.54 34.11 -5.22
C GLN A 306 -27.91 32.63 -5.07
N LYS A 307 -27.73 31.78 -6.07
CA LYS A 307 -28.05 30.35 -5.91
C LYS A 307 -26.82 29.59 -5.48
N LEU A 308 -26.55 29.53 -4.18
CA LEU A 308 -25.62 28.60 -3.56
C LEU A 308 -26.04 27.18 -3.92
N MET A 309 -25.15 26.47 -4.62
CA MET A 309 -25.39 25.11 -5.06
C MET A 309 -24.51 24.16 -4.26
N PHE A 310 -25.09 23.08 -3.80
CA PHE A 310 -24.37 22.04 -3.07
C PHE A 310 -24.15 20.84 -3.97
N ARG A 311 -22.91 20.36 -4.00
CA ARG A 311 -22.56 19.15 -4.75
C ARG A 311 -23.09 17.93 -4.01
N VAL A 312 -23.83 17.10 -4.73
CA VAL A 312 -24.34 15.81 -4.26
C VAL A 312 -23.76 14.72 -5.15
N ARG A 313 -23.40 13.59 -4.58
CA ARG A 313 -23.02 12.39 -5.33
C ARG A 313 -24.03 11.29 -5.09
N ALA A 314 -24.49 10.70 -6.17
CA ALA A 314 -25.31 9.50 -6.15
C ALA A 314 -24.52 8.33 -6.73
N ARG A 315 -24.26 7.30 -5.93
CA ARG A 315 -23.51 6.10 -6.33
C ARG A 315 -24.46 5.08 -6.93
N ILE A 316 -24.04 4.52 -8.06
CA ILE A 316 -24.73 3.41 -8.73
C ILE A 316 -24.32 2.10 -8.06
N ALA A 317 -25.24 1.14 -7.96
CA ALA A 317 -24.97 -0.15 -7.33
C ALA A 317 -23.88 -0.92 -8.11
N PRO A 318 -22.84 -1.45 -7.44
CA PRO A 318 -21.75 -2.16 -8.11
C PRO A 318 -22.19 -3.41 -8.89
N GLU A 319 -23.27 -4.08 -8.45
CA GLU A 319 -23.86 -5.25 -9.12
C GLU A 319 -24.36 -4.89 -10.51
N LEU A 320 -25.06 -3.75 -10.63
CA LEU A 320 -25.56 -3.23 -11.90
C LEU A 320 -24.40 -2.84 -12.83
N LEU A 321 -23.36 -2.22 -12.29
CA LEU A 321 -22.18 -1.81 -13.05
C LEU A 321 -21.41 -3.02 -13.61
N ARG A 322 -21.22 -4.07 -12.80
CA ARG A 322 -20.56 -5.32 -13.25
C ARG A 322 -21.32 -6.03 -14.36
N LYS A 323 -22.66 -6.05 -14.27
CA LYS A 323 -23.52 -6.68 -15.31
C LYS A 323 -23.41 -5.97 -16.66
N HIS A 324 -23.18 -4.65 -16.65
CA HIS A 324 -23.14 -3.81 -17.85
C HIS A 324 -21.78 -3.15 -18.09
N ILE A 325 -20.70 -3.69 -17.56
CA ILE A 325 -19.38 -3.02 -17.48
C ILE A 325 -18.84 -2.52 -18.82
N THR A 326 -19.12 -3.23 -19.89
CA THR A 326 -18.71 -2.85 -21.25
C THR A 326 -19.48 -1.65 -21.81
N GLN A 327 -20.65 -1.34 -21.26
CA GLN A 327 -21.51 -0.23 -21.67
C GLN A 327 -21.30 1.01 -20.80
N VAL A 328 -20.70 0.85 -19.62
CA VAL A 328 -20.46 1.96 -18.71
C VAL A 328 -19.46 2.94 -19.31
N LYS A 329 -19.86 4.20 -19.41
CA LYS A 329 -19.02 5.30 -19.88
C LYS A 329 -19.06 6.43 -18.85
N THR A 330 -17.92 6.99 -18.56
CA THR A 330 -17.77 8.18 -17.73
C THR A 330 -17.85 9.45 -18.55
N GLY A 331 -18.07 10.59 -17.92
CA GLY A 331 -18.14 11.88 -18.59
C GLY A 331 -19.50 12.22 -19.20
N LEU A 332 -20.46 11.29 -19.24
CA LEU A 332 -21.78 11.52 -19.83
C LEU A 332 -22.60 12.49 -18.97
N PRO A 333 -23.20 13.53 -19.58
CA PRO A 333 -24.16 14.40 -18.89
C PRO A 333 -25.52 13.71 -18.72
N GLY A 334 -26.29 14.20 -17.75
CA GLY A 334 -27.63 13.72 -17.49
C GLY A 334 -28.28 14.45 -16.30
N GLN A 335 -29.44 13.99 -15.92
CA GLN A 335 -30.22 14.52 -14.80
C GLN A 335 -30.36 13.48 -13.70
N ALA A 336 -30.10 13.89 -12.45
CA ALA A 336 -30.39 13.11 -11.26
C ALA A 336 -31.68 13.62 -10.62
N TRP A 337 -32.64 12.74 -10.38
CA TRP A 337 -33.91 13.03 -9.74
C TRP A 337 -33.93 12.46 -8.34
N ILE A 338 -34.27 13.31 -7.38
CA ILE A 338 -34.41 12.93 -5.96
C ILE A 338 -35.86 13.13 -5.53
N LYS A 339 -36.38 12.18 -4.78
CA LYS A 339 -37.67 12.24 -4.14
C LYS A 339 -37.52 12.78 -2.71
N LEU A 340 -38.04 13.97 -2.43
CA LEU A 340 -38.00 14.60 -1.10
C LEU A 340 -39.10 14.10 -0.17
N ASP A 341 -40.14 13.49 -0.72
CA ASP A 341 -41.28 12.93 0.00
C ASP A 341 -41.42 11.46 -0.35
N GLU A 342 -41.08 10.58 0.60
CA GLU A 342 -41.10 9.12 0.41
C GLU A 342 -42.50 8.55 0.11
N GLY A 343 -43.55 9.26 0.49
CA GLY A 343 -44.94 8.83 0.28
C GLY A 343 -45.46 8.97 -1.15
N ARG A 344 -44.69 9.58 -2.06
CA ARG A 344 -45.14 9.78 -3.45
C ARG A 344 -44.54 8.75 -4.40
N ASP A 345 -45.31 8.41 -5.44
CA ASP A 345 -44.81 7.58 -6.54
C ASP A 345 -43.94 8.37 -7.50
N TRP A 346 -43.06 7.67 -8.18
CA TRP A 346 -42.24 8.26 -9.23
C TRP A 346 -43.11 8.60 -10.45
N PRO A 347 -42.82 9.67 -11.20
CA PRO A 347 -43.49 9.95 -12.47
C PRO A 347 -43.28 8.85 -13.51
N ALA A 348 -44.19 8.72 -14.46
CA ALA A 348 -44.18 7.66 -15.47
C ALA A 348 -42.85 7.58 -16.27
N HIS A 349 -42.25 8.75 -16.55
CA HIS A 349 -40.97 8.80 -17.29
C HIS A 349 -39.76 8.27 -16.49
N LEU A 350 -39.88 8.12 -15.18
CA LEU A 350 -38.86 7.58 -14.30
C LEU A 350 -39.13 6.11 -13.86
N HIS A 351 -40.14 5.44 -14.41
CA HIS A 351 -40.54 4.09 -14.00
C HIS A 351 -39.66 2.99 -14.64
N ASN A 352 -39.07 3.23 -15.81
CA ASN A 352 -38.31 2.22 -16.54
C ASN A 352 -36.92 2.01 -15.95
N VAL A 353 -36.85 1.52 -14.72
CA VAL A 353 -35.60 1.31 -13.98
C VAL A 353 -34.86 0.10 -14.51
N VAL A 354 -33.57 0.28 -14.83
CA VAL A 354 -32.68 -0.83 -15.23
C VAL A 354 -32.56 -1.78 -14.05
N ALA A 355 -32.96 -3.03 -14.25
CA ALA A 355 -32.88 -4.06 -13.22
C ALA A 355 -31.44 -4.47 -12.93
N PRO A 356 -31.08 -4.67 -11.66
CA PRO A 356 -29.75 -5.11 -11.22
C PRO A 356 -29.35 -6.51 -11.73
#